data_6521249a3a275d4f65f2f8a9bd06dd34
#
_entry.id   6521249a3a275d4f65f2f8a9bd06dd34
#
_cell.length_a   1.000
_cell.length_b   1.000
_cell.length_c   1.000
_cell.angle_alpha   90.00
_cell.angle_beta   90.00
_cell.angle_gamma   90.00
#
_symmetry.space_group_name_H-M   'P 1'
#
loop_
_entity.id
_entity.type
_entity.pdbx_description
1 polymer ?
#
loop_
_entity_poly.entity_id
_entity_poly.type
_entity_poly.pdbx_seq_one_letter_code
_entity_poly.pdbx_strand_id
1 'polypeptide(L)'
;VQFTDVHFKYGNRASDIALERINQVLDDERPDLVIFTGDVVYSAPADSGMLQVLEPVVKRKLPFVVTFGNHDNEQGMTREQLYDIIRKVPGNLLPDRGTVLSPDYVLTVKSSSNVKKDAALLYCMDSHSYSPLKDVKGYAWLTFDQINWYRQQSAAYKAQNGGQPLPALAFFHIPLP
;
A
#
# COMPACT_ATOMS: atom_id res chain seq x y z
N VAL A 1 -1.16 6.37 9.79
CA VAL A 1 -2.60 6.17 9.50
C VAL A 1 -2.74 5.24 8.32
N GLN A 2 -3.77 4.39 8.34
CA GLN A 2 -4.15 3.50 7.24
C GLN A 2 -5.51 3.92 6.70
N PHE A 3 -5.61 4.00 5.37
CA PHE A 3 -6.87 4.10 4.63
C PHE A 3 -7.03 2.88 3.73
N THR A 4 -8.26 2.40 3.59
CA THR A 4 -8.61 1.27 2.72
C THR A 4 -10.00 1.49 2.11
N ASP A 5 -10.27 0.86 0.99
CA ASP A 5 -11.61 0.80 0.40
C ASP A 5 -12.26 2.18 0.17
N VAL A 6 -11.48 3.15 -0.30
CA VAL A 6 -11.98 4.49 -0.62
C VAL A 6 -12.97 4.44 -1.78
N HIS A 7 -12.75 3.53 -2.74
CA HIS A 7 -13.61 3.31 -3.91
C HIS A 7 -14.02 4.61 -4.61
N PHE A 8 -13.04 5.49 -4.84
CA PHE A 8 -13.28 6.80 -5.40
C PHE A 8 -13.99 6.74 -6.76
N LYS A 9 -15.08 7.48 -6.89
CA LYS A 9 -15.85 7.65 -8.13
C LYS A 9 -16.07 9.12 -8.43
N TYR A 10 -15.83 9.52 -9.66
CA TYR A 10 -16.11 10.89 -10.12
C TYR A 10 -17.60 11.23 -10.03
N GLY A 11 -17.90 12.47 -9.62
CA GLY A 11 -19.25 12.98 -9.53
C GLY A 11 -20.14 12.27 -8.50
N ASN A 12 -19.54 11.49 -7.61
CA ASN A 12 -20.26 10.78 -6.55
C ASN A 12 -20.05 11.48 -5.20
N ARG A 13 -21.15 11.98 -4.62
CA ARG A 13 -21.12 12.68 -3.34
C ARG A 13 -20.48 11.87 -2.21
N ALA A 14 -20.62 10.54 -2.20
CA ALA A 14 -19.99 9.70 -1.21
C ALA A 14 -18.46 9.76 -1.30
N SER A 15 -17.91 9.85 -2.53
CA SER A 15 -16.48 10.03 -2.75
C SER A 15 -15.97 11.39 -2.29
N ASP A 16 -16.75 12.45 -2.50
CA ASP A 16 -16.41 13.78 -1.99
C ASP A 16 -16.36 13.77 -0.46
N ILE A 17 -17.36 13.15 0.18
CA ILE A 17 -17.38 12.95 1.65
C ILE A 17 -16.19 12.12 2.12
N ALA A 18 -15.81 11.06 1.38
CA ALA A 18 -14.63 10.26 1.73
C ALA A 18 -13.35 11.10 1.71
N LEU A 19 -13.16 11.96 0.70
CA LEU A 19 -12.03 12.89 0.65
C LEU A 19 -12.05 13.91 1.79
N GLU A 20 -13.21 14.44 2.15
CA GLU A 20 -13.37 15.31 3.32
C GLU A 20 -12.94 14.59 4.61
N ARG A 21 -13.34 13.32 4.79
CA ARG A 21 -12.97 12.50 5.96
C ARG A 21 -11.47 12.18 5.98
N ILE A 22 -10.87 11.86 4.82
CA ILE A 22 -9.42 11.70 4.72
C ILE A 22 -8.72 12.98 5.19
N ASN A 23 -9.15 14.15 4.71
CA ASN A 23 -8.58 15.43 5.15
C ASN A 23 -8.72 15.64 6.66
N GLN A 24 -9.91 15.40 7.23
CA GLN A 24 -10.17 15.52 8.65
C GLN A 24 -9.25 14.60 9.47
N VAL A 25 -9.16 13.32 9.11
CA VAL A 25 -8.29 12.37 9.82
C VAL A 25 -6.83 12.78 9.76
N LEU A 26 -6.35 13.27 8.60
CA LEU A 26 -4.98 13.74 8.46
C LEU A 26 -4.67 14.98 9.32
N ASP A 27 -5.65 15.86 9.49
CA ASP A 27 -5.51 17.07 10.33
C ASP A 27 -5.56 16.74 11.82
N ASP A 28 -6.44 15.81 12.21
CA ASP A 28 -6.63 15.40 13.60
C ASP A 28 -5.45 14.54 14.10
N GLU A 29 -5.05 13.53 13.30
CA GLU A 29 -4.05 12.52 13.70
C GLU A 29 -2.60 12.96 13.42
N ARG A 30 -2.38 13.87 12.45
CA ARG A 30 -1.05 14.35 12.03
C ARG A 30 -0.02 13.23 11.89
N PRO A 31 -0.30 12.24 11.02
CA PRO A 31 0.53 11.05 10.93
C PRO A 31 1.91 11.33 10.33
N ASP A 32 2.90 10.52 10.72
CA ASP A 32 4.23 10.50 10.09
C ASP A 32 4.27 9.66 8.81
N LEU A 33 3.28 8.80 8.59
CA LEU A 33 3.15 7.92 7.43
C LEU A 33 1.69 7.62 7.14
N VAL A 34 1.34 7.61 5.86
CA VAL A 34 0.02 7.18 5.37
C VAL A 34 0.17 5.92 4.52
N ILE A 35 -0.67 4.92 4.78
CA ILE A 35 -0.70 3.67 4.02
C ILE A 35 -2.10 3.48 3.46
N PHE A 36 -2.20 3.37 2.13
CA PHE A 36 -3.42 2.95 1.45
C PHE A 36 -3.33 1.46 1.16
N THR A 37 -4.31 0.70 1.65
CA THR A 37 -4.29 -0.77 1.53
C THR A 37 -5.31 -1.28 0.50
N GLY A 38 -5.40 -0.59 -0.63
CA GLY A 38 -6.12 -1.04 -1.81
C GLY A 38 -7.55 -0.55 -1.93
N ASP A 39 -8.13 -0.83 -3.08
CA ASP A 39 -9.45 -0.39 -3.51
C ASP A 39 -9.61 1.13 -3.40
N VAL A 40 -8.60 1.84 -3.88
CA VAL A 40 -8.52 3.30 -3.81
C VAL A 40 -9.45 3.92 -4.83
N VAL A 41 -9.49 3.37 -6.07
CA VAL A 41 -10.29 3.90 -7.17
C VAL A 41 -11.32 2.90 -7.68
N TYR A 42 -12.50 3.42 -8.09
CA TYR A 42 -13.60 2.62 -8.62
C TYR A 42 -14.35 3.31 -9.78
N SER A 43 -13.68 4.17 -10.52
CA SER A 43 -14.18 4.78 -11.75
C SER A 43 -13.04 5.22 -12.66
N ALA A 44 -13.29 5.21 -13.98
CA ALA A 44 -12.38 5.79 -14.95
C ALA A 44 -12.49 7.34 -14.94
N PRO A 45 -11.39 8.05 -15.24
CA PRO A 45 -10.05 7.57 -15.47
C PRO A 45 -9.30 7.25 -14.15
N ALA A 46 -8.70 6.05 -14.06
CA ALA A 46 -8.15 5.54 -12.81
C ALA A 46 -6.93 6.33 -12.32
N ASP A 47 -6.07 6.80 -13.22
CA ASP A 47 -4.92 7.64 -12.91
C ASP A 47 -5.31 8.93 -12.19
N SER A 48 -6.24 9.65 -12.75
CA SER A 48 -6.72 10.92 -12.19
C SER A 48 -7.45 10.71 -10.87
N GLY A 49 -8.22 9.62 -10.74
CA GLY A 49 -8.87 9.23 -9.48
C GLY A 49 -7.86 8.92 -8.39
N MET A 50 -6.84 8.13 -8.71
CA MET A 50 -5.75 7.82 -7.80
C MET A 50 -5.05 9.10 -7.30
N LEU A 51 -4.68 9.98 -8.23
CA LEU A 51 -4.01 11.24 -7.90
C LEU A 51 -4.89 12.14 -7.02
N GLN A 52 -6.21 12.15 -7.25
CA GLN A 52 -7.14 12.93 -6.46
C GLN A 52 -7.26 12.42 -5.02
N VAL A 53 -7.26 11.10 -4.81
CA VAL A 53 -7.24 10.51 -3.46
C VAL A 53 -5.92 10.75 -2.74
N LEU A 54 -4.80 10.78 -3.48
CA LEU A 54 -3.48 11.05 -2.89
C LEU A 54 -3.23 12.55 -2.62
N GLU A 55 -3.97 13.46 -3.27
CA GLU A 55 -3.75 14.90 -3.15
C GLU A 55 -3.73 15.43 -1.70
N PRO A 56 -4.63 15.03 -0.78
CA PRO A 56 -4.58 15.46 0.63
C PRO A 56 -3.27 15.14 1.34
N VAL A 57 -2.68 13.99 1.02
CA VAL A 57 -1.41 13.52 1.59
C VAL A 57 -0.24 14.32 1.02
N VAL A 58 -0.25 14.51 -0.31
CA VAL A 58 0.78 15.28 -1.04
C VAL A 58 0.80 16.75 -0.59
N LYS A 59 -0.36 17.39 -0.44
CA LYS A 59 -0.47 18.77 0.05
C LYS A 59 0.15 18.96 1.43
N ARG A 60 0.08 17.94 2.29
CA ARG A 60 0.68 17.95 3.64
C ARG A 60 2.14 17.49 3.65
N LYS A 61 2.71 17.12 2.48
CA LYS A 61 4.07 16.59 2.33
C LYS A 61 4.31 15.35 3.20
N LEU A 62 3.28 14.55 3.41
CA LEU A 62 3.38 13.32 4.18
C LEU A 62 3.96 12.19 3.32
N PRO A 63 4.86 11.36 3.87
CA PRO A 63 5.27 10.15 3.20
C PRO A 63 4.09 9.16 3.12
N PHE A 64 4.01 8.43 2.02
CA PHE A 64 2.94 7.46 1.83
C PHE A 64 3.34 6.26 0.99
N VAL A 65 2.56 5.19 1.12
CA VAL A 65 2.59 4.01 0.27
C VAL A 65 1.19 3.59 -0.15
N VAL A 66 1.11 2.85 -1.25
CA VAL A 66 -0.13 2.22 -1.73
C VAL A 66 0.16 0.75 -1.99
N THR A 67 -0.63 -0.16 -1.42
CA THR A 67 -0.81 -1.52 -1.92
C THR A 67 -2.12 -1.57 -2.70
N PHE A 68 -2.22 -2.42 -3.73
CA PHE A 68 -3.43 -2.48 -4.55
C PHE A 68 -4.46 -3.45 -3.98
N GLY A 69 -5.74 -3.08 -4.17
CA GLY A 69 -6.88 -3.96 -3.97
C GLY A 69 -7.32 -4.64 -5.28
N ASN A 70 -8.42 -5.36 -5.23
CA ASN A 70 -8.90 -6.07 -6.42
C ASN A 70 -9.58 -5.15 -7.45
N HIS A 71 -10.07 -3.99 -7.05
CA HIS A 71 -10.78 -3.07 -7.96
C HIS A 71 -9.88 -2.04 -8.63
N ASP A 72 -8.69 -1.75 -8.12
CA ASP A 72 -7.85 -0.67 -8.63
C ASP A 72 -7.48 -0.83 -10.11
N ASN A 73 -7.35 -2.05 -10.62
CA ASN A 73 -7.01 -2.33 -12.02
C ASN A 73 -8.22 -2.63 -12.92
N GLU A 74 -9.44 -2.42 -12.46
CA GLU A 74 -10.67 -2.64 -13.25
C GLU A 74 -11.08 -1.40 -14.06
N GLN A 75 -10.46 -0.25 -13.83
CA GLN A 75 -10.87 1.05 -14.35
C GLN A 75 -10.03 1.51 -15.56
N GLY A 76 -9.65 0.54 -16.41
CA GLY A 76 -8.97 0.81 -17.69
C GLY A 76 -7.45 0.99 -17.57
N MET A 77 -6.87 0.78 -16.40
CA MET A 77 -5.41 0.81 -16.18
C MET A 77 -4.95 -0.46 -15.48
N THR A 78 -3.75 -0.93 -15.82
CA THR A 78 -3.13 -2.06 -15.13
C THR A 78 -2.50 -1.60 -13.81
N ARG A 79 -2.19 -2.56 -12.91
CA ARG A 79 -1.47 -2.28 -11.65
C ARG A 79 -0.11 -1.64 -11.91
N GLU A 80 0.61 -2.11 -12.93
CA GLU A 80 1.92 -1.57 -13.32
C GLU A 80 1.81 -0.11 -13.74
N GLN A 81 0.81 0.22 -14.57
CA GLN A 81 0.58 1.59 -15.00
C GLN A 81 0.27 2.51 -13.82
N LEU A 82 -0.61 2.07 -12.92
CA LEU A 82 -0.92 2.82 -11.69
C LEU A 82 0.31 2.94 -10.78
N TYR A 83 1.08 1.86 -10.61
CA TYR A 83 2.30 1.88 -9.83
C TYR A 83 3.30 2.90 -10.36
N ASP A 84 3.53 2.92 -11.68
CA ASP A 84 4.45 3.84 -12.33
C ASP A 84 3.98 5.32 -12.24
N ILE A 85 2.67 5.55 -12.14
CA ILE A 85 2.10 6.88 -11.88
C ILE A 85 2.36 7.28 -10.43
N ILE A 86 2.01 6.43 -9.47
CA ILE A 86 2.18 6.70 -8.03
C ILE A 86 3.65 6.95 -7.71
N ARG A 87 4.56 6.22 -8.34
CA ARG A 87 6.02 6.40 -8.19
C ARG A 87 6.51 7.81 -8.54
N LYS A 88 5.79 8.54 -9.37
CA LYS A 88 6.13 9.93 -9.74
C LYS A 88 5.53 10.96 -8.78
N VAL A 89 4.66 10.54 -7.86
CA VAL A 89 4.03 11.44 -6.91
C VAL A 89 5.00 11.77 -5.77
N PRO A 90 5.19 13.05 -5.42
CA PRO A 90 6.07 13.43 -4.32
C PRO A 90 5.63 12.80 -2.98
N GLY A 91 6.58 12.29 -2.22
CA GLY A 91 6.32 11.68 -0.92
C GLY A 91 6.03 10.18 -0.96
N ASN A 92 5.91 9.57 -2.15
CA ASN A 92 5.77 8.12 -2.22
C ASN A 92 7.03 7.40 -1.72
N LEU A 93 6.85 6.27 -1.06
CA LEU A 93 7.91 5.38 -0.58
C LEU A 93 7.95 4.03 -1.31
N LEU A 94 7.25 3.93 -2.45
CA LEU A 94 7.25 2.72 -3.26
C LEU A 94 8.66 2.49 -3.84
N PRO A 95 9.21 1.28 -3.76
CA PRO A 95 10.50 0.96 -4.38
C PRO A 95 10.42 1.00 -5.91
N ASP A 96 11.57 0.96 -6.55
CA ASP A 96 11.63 0.72 -7.98
C ASP A 96 11.22 -0.73 -8.25
N ARG A 97 10.20 -0.95 -9.06
CA ARG A 97 9.68 -2.29 -9.31
C ARG A 97 10.55 -3.11 -10.28
N GLY A 98 11.45 -2.47 -11.02
CA GLY A 98 12.20 -3.15 -12.06
C GLY A 98 11.28 -3.84 -13.07
N THR A 99 11.39 -5.16 -13.19
CA THR A 99 10.53 -6.01 -14.05
C THR A 99 9.36 -6.65 -13.29
N VAL A 100 9.23 -6.44 -12.01
CA VAL A 100 8.14 -7.01 -11.19
C VAL A 100 6.87 -6.18 -11.39
N LEU A 101 5.73 -6.83 -11.48
CA LEU A 101 4.44 -6.17 -11.76
C LEU A 101 3.97 -5.31 -10.59
N SER A 102 4.00 -5.86 -9.39
CA SER A 102 3.71 -5.17 -8.15
C SER A 102 4.60 -5.78 -7.06
N PRO A 103 5.70 -5.13 -6.68
CA PRO A 103 6.65 -5.72 -5.75
C PRO A 103 6.11 -5.76 -4.32
N ASP A 104 6.40 -6.86 -3.64
CA ASP A 104 6.39 -6.87 -2.19
C ASP A 104 7.65 -6.17 -1.67
N TYR A 105 7.53 -5.40 -0.60
CA TYR A 105 8.67 -4.67 -0.05
C TYR A 105 8.54 -4.45 1.46
N VAL A 106 9.66 -4.09 2.07
CA VAL A 106 9.74 -3.75 3.49
C VAL A 106 10.17 -2.31 3.64
N LEU A 107 9.42 -1.54 4.43
CA LEU A 107 9.87 -0.25 4.93
C LEU A 107 10.38 -0.43 6.35
N THR A 108 11.43 0.30 6.70
CA THR A 108 11.99 0.30 8.04
C THR A 108 11.64 1.58 8.78
N VAL A 109 11.17 1.44 10.01
CA VAL A 109 11.03 2.55 10.94
C VAL A 109 12.31 2.65 11.74
N LYS A 110 12.98 3.80 11.66
CA LYS A 110 14.25 4.03 12.37
C LYS A 110 14.03 4.34 13.86
N SER A 111 14.97 3.93 14.67
CA SER A 111 14.94 4.26 16.10
C SER A 111 15.16 5.75 16.32
N SER A 112 14.35 6.36 17.19
CA SER A 112 14.50 7.76 17.59
C SER A 112 15.80 8.04 18.36
N SER A 113 16.32 7.04 19.06
CA SER A 113 17.58 7.13 19.81
C SER A 113 18.82 6.85 18.96
N ASN A 114 18.67 6.13 17.85
CA ASN A 114 19.78 5.81 16.94
C ASN A 114 19.26 5.52 15.53
N VAL A 115 19.32 6.51 14.67
CA VAL A 115 18.84 6.45 13.27
C VAL A 115 19.55 5.40 12.39
N LYS A 116 20.66 4.83 12.85
CA LYS A 116 21.33 3.70 12.17
C LYS A 116 20.68 2.35 12.49
N LYS A 117 19.81 2.29 13.51
CA LYS A 117 19.11 1.07 13.90
C LYS A 117 17.67 1.10 13.44
N ASP A 118 17.18 -0.03 12.98
CA ASP A 118 15.77 -0.24 12.73
C ASP A 118 15.04 -0.55 14.05
N ALA A 119 13.88 0.05 14.24
CA ALA A 119 13.02 -0.13 15.41
C ALA A 119 11.80 -1.01 15.09
N ALA A 120 11.30 -0.93 13.85
CA ALA A 120 10.17 -1.75 13.39
C ALA A 120 10.22 -1.94 11.86
N LEU A 121 9.47 -2.92 11.38
CA LEU A 121 9.34 -3.28 9.97
C LEU A 121 7.89 -3.15 9.52
N LEU A 122 7.68 -2.61 8.32
CA LEU A 122 6.37 -2.54 7.68
C LEU A 122 6.46 -3.33 6.36
N TYR A 123 5.83 -4.49 6.34
CA TYR A 123 5.72 -5.33 5.14
C TYR A 123 4.54 -4.85 4.32
N CYS A 124 4.77 -4.43 3.09
CA CYS A 124 3.74 -4.06 2.13
C CYS A 124 3.69 -5.15 1.06
N MET A 125 2.56 -5.84 0.95
CA MET A 125 2.43 -7.03 0.11
C MET A 125 1.23 -6.90 -0.83
N ASP A 126 1.39 -7.32 -2.07
CA ASP A 126 0.28 -7.39 -3.02
C ASP A 126 -0.48 -8.72 -2.84
N SER A 127 -1.71 -8.65 -2.34
CA SER A 127 -2.58 -9.81 -2.18
C SER A 127 -3.34 -10.20 -3.46
N HIS A 128 -2.97 -9.59 -4.59
CA HIS A 128 -3.58 -9.80 -5.91
C HIS A 128 -5.05 -9.34 -5.99
N SER A 129 -5.81 -9.85 -6.98
CA SER A 129 -7.21 -9.48 -7.21
C SER A 129 -8.15 -10.65 -6.98
N TYR A 130 -8.34 -11.47 -8.01
CA TYR A 130 -9.24 -12.62 -7.99
C TYR A 130 -8.48 -13.92 -8.18
N SER A 131 -9.10 -15.02 -7.74
CA SER A 131 -8.51 -16.34 -7.87
C SER A 131 -8.10 -16.65 -9.30
N PRO A 132 -6.83 -17.04 -9.56
CA PRO A 132 -6.39 -17.49 -10.87
C PRO A 132 -6.84 -18.92 -11.20
N LEU A 133 -7.42 -19.64 -10.23
CA LEU A 133 -7.84 -21.02 -10.39
C LEU A 133 -9.26 -21.09 -10.94
N LYS A 134 -9.43 -21.79 -12.07
CA LYS A 134 -10.69 -21.86 -12.79
C LYS A 134 -11.89 -22.33 -11.95
N ASP A 135 -11.64 -23.25 -11.03
CA ASP A 135 -12.68 -23.90 -10.21
C ASP A 135 -12.80 -23.29 -8.80
N VAL A 136 -11.98 -22.28 -8.48
CA VAL A 136 -12.00 -21.57 -7.21
C VAL A 136 -12.47 -20.14 -7.45
N LYS A 137 -13.68 -19.83 -7.00
CA LYS A 137 -14.25 -18.48 -7.09
C LYS A 137 -13.81 -17.62 -5.90
N GLY A 138 -13.84 -16.32 -6.11
CA GLY A 138 -13.54 -15.33 -5.07
C GLY A 138 -12.17 -14.68 -5.27
N TYR A 139 -11.58 -14.26 -4.18
CA TYR A 139 -10.34 -13.48 -4.19
C TYR A 139 -9.11 -14.37 -4.36
N ALA A 140 -8.02 -13.76 -4.82
CA ALA A 140 -6.69 -14.33 -4.74
C ALA A 140 -6.17 -14.29 -3.29
N TRP A 141 -4.91 -14.62 -3.11
CA TRP A 141 -4.26 -14.74 -1.81
C TRP A 141 -2.77 -14.47 -1.93
N LEU A 142 -2.10 -14.31 -0.80
CA LEU A 142 -0.64 -14.28 -0.76
C LEU A 142 -0.08 -15.65 -1.18
N THR A 143 0.76 -15.66 -2.19
CA THR A 143 1.35 -16.88 -2.77
C THR A 143 2.41 -17.50 -1.85
N PHE A 144 2.74 -18.77 -2.09
CA PHE A 144 3.85 -19.42 -1.37
C PHE A 144 5.19 -18.72 -1.60
N ASP A 145 5.41 -18.12 -2.78
CA ASP A 145 6.62 -17.36 -3.06
C ASP A 145 6.69 -16.08 -2.23
N GLN A 146 5.56 -15.38 -2.05
CA GLN A 146 5.47 -14.22 -1.16
C GLN A 146 5.68 -14.61 0.31
N ILE A 147 5.13 -15.74 0.75
CA ILE A 147 5.36 -16.27 2.11
C ILE A 147 6.84 -16.60 2.31
N ASN A 148 7.48 -17.23 1.33
CA ASN A 148 8.92 -17.53 1.38
C ASN A 148 9.75 -16.25 1.38
N TRP A 149 9.41 -15.27 0.56
CA TRP A 149 10.03 -13.95 0.55
C TRP A 149 9.92 -13.29 1.94
N TYR A 150 8.73 -13.26 2.52
CA TYR A 150 8.50 -12.72 3.87
C TYR A 150 9.41 -13.40 4.92
N ARG A 151 9.48 -14.73 4.89
CA ARG A 151 10.33 -15.51 5.81
C ARG A 151 11.82 -15.17 5.64
N GLN A 152 12.28 -15.01 4.41
CA GLN A 152 13.67 -14.62 4.12
C GLN A 152 13.96 -13.20 4.61
N GLN A 153 13.08 -12.23 4.34
CA GLN A 153 13.23 -10.86 4.85
C GLN A 153 13.25 -10.83 6.38
N SER A 154 12.30 -11.50 7.02
CA SER A 154 12.22 -11.58 8.48
C SER A 154 13.49 -12.19 9.10
N ALA A 155 14.03 -13.26 8.51
CA ALA A 155 15.27 -13.86 8.95
C ALA A 155 16.47 -12.93 8.77
N ALA A 156 16.55 -12.22 7.64
CA ALA A 156 17.63 -11.28 7.36
C ALA A 156 17.63 -10.10 8.36
N TYR A 157 16.48 -9.47 8.60
CA TYR A 157 16.36 -8.38 9.57
C TYR A 157 16.63 -8.85 11.00
N LYS A 158 16.19 -10.06 11.37
CA LYS A 158 16.53 -10.67 12.67
C LYS A 158 18.05 -10.84 12.81
N ALA A 159 18.73 -11.35 11.80
CA ALA A 159 20.18 -11.50 11.82
C ALA A 159 20.90 -10.16 11.95
N GLN A 160 20.47 -9.13 11.19
CA GLN A 160 21.01 -7.76 11.26
C GLN A 160 20.78 -7.12 12.64
N ASN A 161 19.71 -7.50 13.34
CA ASN A 161 19.39 -7.02 14.69
C ASN A 161 19.97 -7.91 15.81
N GLY A 162 21.12 -8.54 15.55
CA GLY A 162 21.81 -9.35 16.57
C GLY A 162 21.05 -10.61 16.99
N GLY A 163 20.26 -11.19 16.09
CA GLY A 163 19.49 -12.40 16.35
C GLY A 163 18.13 -12.16 17.04
N GLN A 164 17.77 -10.92 17.32
CA GLN A 164 16.49 -10.57 17.93
C GLN A 164 15.48 -10.11 16.86
N PRO A 165 14.22 -10.61 16.89
CA PRO A 165 13.19 -10.13 15.98
C PRO A 165 12.87 -8.66 16.24
N LEU A 166 12.53 -7.92 15.17
CA LEU A 166 11.96 -6.58 15.26
C LEU A 166 10.44 -6.64 15.29
N PRO A 167 9.77 -5.73 16.00
CA PRO A 167 8.34 -5.54 15.84
C PRO A 167 7.98 -5.31 14.37
N ALA A 168 6.88 -5.87 13.90
CA ALA A 168 6.50 -5.74 12.51
C ALA A 168 4.97 -5.65 12.32
N LEU A 169 4.55 -4.94 11.28
CA LEU A 169 3.19 -4.93 10.76
C LEU A 169 3.23 -5.37 9.30
N ALA A 170 2.19 -6.05 8.85
CA ALA A 170 2.00 -6.41 7.45
C ALA A 170 0.73 -5.75 6.91
N PHE A 171 0.85 -5.15 5.72
CA PHE A 171 -0.20 -4.43 5.02
C PHE A 171 -0.48 -5.10 3.69
N PHE A 172 -1.70 -5.52 3.49
CA PHE A 172 -2.23 -6.13 2.26
C PHE A 172 -3.74 -5.93 2.23
N HIS A 173 -4.37 -6.09 1.06
CA HIS A 173 -5.79 -5.81 0.89
C HIS A 173 -6.68 -7.02 1.21
N ILE A 174 -6.49 -8.15 0.50
CA ILE A 174 -7.32 -9.35 0.71
C ILE A 174 -6.92 -10.01 2.03
N PRO A 175 -7.86 -10.18 2.99
CA PRO A 175 -7.54 -10.79 4.29
C PRO A 175 -7.10 -12.23 4.13
N LEU A 176 -6.32 -12.69 5.10
CA LEU A 176 -5.96 -14.12 5.21
C LEU A 176 -7.20 -14.93 5.62
N PRO A 177 -7.36 -16.17 5.11
CA PRO A 177 -8.46 -17.05 5.49
C PRO A 177 -8.40 -17.48 6.95
#